data_8d02c7f96fcae14b3b646ff1cce9b906
#
_entry.id   8d02c7f96fcae14b3b646ff1cce9b906
#
_cell.length_a   1.000
_cell.length_b   1.000
_cell.length_c   1.000
_cell.angle_alpha   90.00
_cell.angle_beta   90.00
_cell.angle_gamma   90.00
#
_symmetry.space_group_name_H-M   'P 1'
#
loop_
_entity.id
_entity.type
_entity.pdbx_description
1 polymer ?
#
loop_
_entity_poly.entity_id
_entity_poly.type
_entity_poly.pdbx_seq_one_letter_code
_entity_poly.pdbx_strand_id
1 'polypeptide(L)'
;MNTELQSNVVEEPTGLEAAGQLILRYGLVLVVAWIGAMKFTTYEAAGIQPLVANSPFMGWMYRFLSVPLFSDLLGIVEIAIAVMIAVRPWSARVAALGGAMAVMMFLTTLSFLFSTPGWEPSLGGFPALSAMPGQFLLKDVVLLGAAVWSLGEALTAART
;
A
#
# COMPACT_ATOMS: atom_id res chain seq x y z
N MET A 1 -7.02 -48.47 -16.42
CA MET A 1 -7.63 -47.38 -15.64
C MET A 1 -6.47 -46.61 -15.00
N ASN A 2 -5.84 -45.73 -15.81
CA ASN A 2 -4.63 -45.00 -15.43
C ASN A 2 -5.06 -43.65 -14.85
N THR A 3 -5.06 -43.56 -13.55
CA THR A 3 -5.18 -42.29 -12.88
C THR A 3 -3.79 -41.60 -12.92
N GLU A 4 -3.56 -40.79 -13.93
CA GLU A 4 -2.40 -39.94 -13.97
C GLU A 4 -2.45 -39.01 -12.78
N LEU A 5 -1.59 -39.27 -11.81
CA LEU A 5 -1.20 -38.32 -10.80
C LEU A 5 -0.51 -37.16 -11.56
N GLN A 6 -1.26 -36.13 -11.90
CA GLN A 6 -0.66 -34.82 -12.25
C GLN A 6 0.10 -34.36 -11.02
N SER A 7 1.39 -34.70 -10.98
CA SER A 7 2.33 -34.02 -10.12
C SER A 7 2.27 -32.55 -10.51
N ASN A 8 1.74 -31.69 -9.61
CA ASN A 8 1.90 -30.26 -9.72
C ASN A 8 3.40 -29.98 -9.63
N VAL A 9 4.06 -29.98 -10.77
CA VAL A 9 5.42 -29.48 -10.89
C VAL A 9 5.28 -27.98 -10.63
N VAL A 10 5.63 -27.55 -9.42
CA VAL A 10 5.86 -26.15 -9.13
C VAL A 10 7.10 -25.77 -9.93
N GLU A 11 6.90 -25.18 -11.11
CA GLU A 11 8.01 -24.68 -11.91
C GLU A 11 8.75 -23.63 -11.09
N GLU A 12 10.04 -23.82 -10.95
CA GLU A 12 10.93 -22.82 -10.33
C GLU A 12 10.83 -21.54 -11.16
N PRO A 13 10.66 -20.35 -10.51
CA PRO A 13 10.52 -19.10 -11.23
C PRO A 13 11.74 -18.85 -12.12
N THR A 14 11.50 -18.44 -13.35
CA THR A 14 12.58 -18.00 -14.24
C THR A 14 13.37 -16.86 -13.61
N GLY A 15 14.62 -16.67 -14.03
CA GLY A 15 15.45 -15.59 -13.47
C GLY A 15 14.80 -14.20 -13.60
N LEU A 16 14.02 -13.96 -14.66
CA LEU A 16 13.30 -12.71 -14.86
C LEU A 16 12.10 -12.58 -13.88
N GLU A 17 11.37 -13.66 -13.65
CA GLU A 17 10.27 -13.69 -12.68
C GLU A 17 10.79 -13.47 -11.26
N ALA A 18 11.89 -14.13 -10.88
CA ALA A 18 12.53 -13.94 -9.59
C ALA A 18 12.99 -12.49 -9.39
N ALA A 19 13.58 -11.88 -10.41
CA ALA A 19 13.95 -10.47 -10.39
C ALA A 19 12.72 -9.56 -10.24
N GLY A 20 11.65 -9.84 -10.99
CA GLY A 20 10.38 -9.12 -10.90
C GLY A 20 9.77 -9.18 -9.50
N GLN A 21 9.79 -10.35 -8.88
CA GLN A 21 9.32 -10.55 -7.50
C GLN A 21 10.11 -9.74 -6.47
N LEU A 22 11.44 -9.70 -6.61
CA LEU A 22 12.31 -8.90 -5.75
C LEU A 22 12.03 -7.40 -5.91
N ILE A 23 11.95 -6.92 -7.16
CA ILE A 23 11.65 -5.52 -7.46
C ILE A 23 10.27 -5.15 -6.91
N LEU A 24 9.27 -6.00 -7.08
CA LEU A 24 7.92 -5.74 -6.61
C LEU A 24 7.86 -5.63 -5.07
N ARG A 25 8.50 -6.54 -4.34
CA ARG A 25 8.54 -6.51 -2.87
C ARG A 25 9.34 -5.33 -2.34
N TYR A 26 10.59 -5.20 -2.76
CA TYR A 26 11.48 -4.19 -2.20
C TYR A 26 11.21 -2.80 -2.79
N GLY A 27 10.63 -2.71 -3.98
CA GLY A 27 10.05 -1.48 -4.50
C GLY A 27 8.88 -1.00 -3.65
N LEU A 28 7.97 -1.89 -3.26
CA LEU A 28 6.89 -1.59 -2.31
C LEU A 28 7.45 -1.10 -0.97
N VAL A 29 8.43 -1.83 -0.40
CA VAL A 29 9.11 -1.44 0.85
C VAL A 29 9.70 -0.04 0.75
N LEU A 30 10.45 0.23 -0.33
CA LEU A 30 11.08 1.53 -0.55
C LEU A 30 10.05 2.66 -0.62
N VAL A 31 8.98 2.48 -1.40
CA VAL A 31 7.95 3.51 -1.56
C VAL A 31 7.24 3.78 -0.24
N VAL A 32 6.81 2.73 0.47
CA VAL A 32 6.09 2.89 1.75
C VAL A 32 7.00 3.51 2.82
N ALA A 33 8.27 3.06 2.93
CA ALA A 33 9.21 3.63 3.88
C ALA A 33 9.54 5.10 3.58
N TRP A 34 9.71 5.44 2.29
CA TRP A 34 10.02 6.81 1.89
C TRP A 34 8.87 7.77 2.16
N ILE A 35 7.65 7.38 1.75
CA ILE A 35 6.45 8.18 2.01
C ILE A 35 6.19 8.28 3.52
N GLY A 36 6.37 7.19 4.27
CA GLY A 36 6.29 7.19 5.72
C GLY A 36 7.29 8.13 6.38
N ALA A 37 8.53 8.19 5.90
CA ALA A 37 9.54 9.13 6.39
C ALA A 37 9.16 10.60 6.09
N MET A 38 8.52 10.87 4.95
CA MET A 38 8.04 12.20 4.60
C MET A 38 6.93 12.70 5.53
N LYS A 39 6.14 11.81 6.15
CA LYS A 39 5.05 12.16 7.07
C LYS A 39 5.49 12.99 8.28
N PHE A 40 6.76 12.95 8.65
CA PHE A 40 7.34 13.77 9.72
C PHE A 40 7.63 15.22 9.29
N THR A 41 7.28 15.58 8.06
CA THR A 41 7.44 16.96 7.57
C THR A 41 6.12 17.72 7.60
N THR A 42 6.19 19.02 7.86
CA THR A 42 5.02 19.91 7.81
C THR A 42 4.40 19.96 6.41
N TYR A 43 5.23 19.80 5.39
CA TYR A 43 4.78 19.76 3.99
C TYR A 43 3.82 18.59 3.75
N GLU A 44 4.20 17.40 4.15
CA GLU A 44 3.39 16.20 3.95
C GLU A 44 2.15 16.20 4.87
N ALA A 45 2.30 16.65 6.13
CA ALA A 45 1.19 16.78 7.05
C ALA A 45 0.08 17.71 6.49
N ALA A 46 0.47 18.84 5.89
CA ALA A 46 -0.47 19.72 5.22
C ALA A 46 -1.08 19.10 3.95
N GLY A 47 -0.29 18.32 3.19
CA GLY A 47 -0.73 17.66 1.97
C GLY A 47 -1.79 16.59 2.20
N ILE A 48 -1.67 15.81 3.28
CA ILE A 48 -2.66 14.75 3.60
C ILE A 48 -3.90 15.28 4.33
N GLN A 49 -3.83 16.48 4.93
CA GLN A 49 -4.93 17.05 5.71
C GLN A 49 -6.28 17.02 4.97
N PRO A 50 -6.41 17.53 3.73
CA PRO A 50 -7.69 17.52 3.02
C PRO A 50 -8.19 16.11 2.71
N LEU A 51 -7.30 15.14 2.47
CA LEU A 51 -7.66 13.75 2.21
C LEU A 51 -8.31 13.12 3.44
N VAL A 52 -7.66 13.28 4.59
CA VAL A 52 -8.13 12.74 5.87
C VAL A 52 -9.39 13.48 6.35
N ALA A 53 -9.42 14.80 6.26
CA ALA A 53 -10.56 15.62 6.71
C ALA A 53 -11.85 15.30 5.95
N ASN A 54 -11.77 15.00 4.66
CA ASN A 54 -12.92 14.63 3.84
C ASN A 54 -13.28 13.12 3.91
N SER A 55 -12.44 12.30 4.56
CA SER A 55 -12.69 10.87 4.68
C SER A 55 -13.77 10.57 5.73
N PRO A 56 -14.81 9.81 5.37
CA PRO A 56 -15.81 9.37 6.35
C PRO A 56 -15.23 8.40 7.38
N PHE A 57 -14.13 7.71 7.04
CA PHE A 57 -13.49 6.74 7.93
C PHE A 57 -12.45 7.36 8.87
N MET A 58 -11.83 8.48 8.49
CA MET A 58 -10.69 9.03 9.21
C MET A 58 -10.88 10.49 9.67
N GLY A 59 -11.80 11.25 9.09
CA GLY A 59 -11.98 12.69 9.38
C GLY A 59 -12.25 13.00 10.86
N TRP A 60 -12.87 12.05 11.59
CA TRP A 60 -13.14 12.17 13.01
C TRP A 60 -11.86 12.20 13.88
N MET A 61 -10.74 11.67 13.36
CA MET A 61 -9.48 11.62 14.11
C MET A 61 -8.92 13.01 14.42
N TYR A 62 -9.19 13.99 13.57
CA TYR A 62 -8.81 15.41 13.81
C TYR A 62 -9.59 16.08 14.94
N ARG A 63 -10.58 15.44 15.52
CA ARG A 63 -11.22 15.90 16.77
C ARG A 63 -10.34 15.65 18.00
N PHE A 64 -9.42 14.70 17.91
CA PHE A 64 -8.58 14.26 19.03
C PHE A 64 -7.09 14.48 18.76
N LEU A 65 -6.66 14.53 17.51
CA LEU A 65 -5.27 14.63 17.11
C LEU A 65 -5.05 15.93 16.29
N SER A 66 -3.95 16.61 16.55
CA SER A 66 -3.50 17.69 15.66
C SER A 66 -3.03 17.10 14.33
N VAL A 67 -3.07 17.90 13.26
CA VAL A 67 -2.63 17.47 11.91
C VAL A 67 -1.19 16.94 11.90
N PRO A 68 -0.21 17.62 12.53
CA PRO A 68 1.16 17.08 12.60
C PRO A 68 1.24 15.77 13.36
N LEU A 69 0.61 15.67 14.54
CA LEU A 69 0.65 14.44 15.34
C LEU A 69 0.02 13.26 14.60
N PHE A 70 -1.08 13.47 13.90
CA PHE A 70 -1.71 12.45 13.08
C PHE A 70 -0.77 11.99 11.95
N SER A 71 -0.12 12.93 11.27
CA SER A 71 0.85 12.63 10.21
C SER A 71 2.04 11.83 10.75
N ASP A 72 2.59 12.21 11.89
CA ASP A 72 3.71 11.51 12.53
C ASP A 72 3.33 10.07 12.89
N LEU A 73 2.15 9.86 13.48
CA LEU A 73 1.65 8.51 13.81
C LEU A 73 1.45 7.65 12.55
N LEU A 74 0.93 8.25 11.49
CA LEU A 74 0.77 7.56 10.21
C LEU A 74 2.15 7.16 9.64
N GLY A 75 3.13 8.07 9.70
CA GLY A 75 4.51 7.78 9.27
C GLY A 75 5.14 6.62 10.04
N ILE A 76 4.93 6.55 11.35
CA ILE A 76 5.39 5.42 12.17
C ILE A 76 4.76 4.11 11.70
N VAL A 77 3.45 4.10 11.44
CA VAL A 77 2.74 2.92 10.94
C VAL A 77 3.25 2.51 9.56
N GLU A 78 3.44 3.45 8.63
CA GLU A 78 3.95 3.16 7.28
C GLU A 78 5.36 2.57 7.33
N ILE A 79 6.27 3.15 8.12
CA ILE A 79 7.63 2.61 8.28
C ILE A 79 7.60 1.21 8.92
N ALA A 80 6.74 1.00 9.93
CA ALA A 80 6.58 -0.32 10.53
C ALA A 80 6.10 -1.36 9.51
N ILE A 81 5.11 -1.02 8.66
CA ILE A 81 4.64 -1.86 7.56
C ILE A 81 5.79 -2.22 6.61
N ALA A 82 6.57 -1.22 6.18
CA ALA A 82 7.69 -1.43 5.28
C ALA A 82 8.74 -2.39 5.89
N VAL A 83 9.11 -2.19 7.15
CA VAL A 83 10.05 -3.07 7.88
C VAL A 83 9.47 -4.48 7.98
N MET A 84 8.19 -4.64 8.31
CA MET A 84 7.55 -5.95 8.41
C MET A 84 7.55 -6.70 7.07
N ILE A 85 7.31 -6.02 5.94
CA ILE A 85 7.41 -6.64 4.62
C ILE A 85 8.87 -6.99 4.28
N ALA A 86 9.82 -6.12 4.63
CA ALA A 86 11.23 -6.31 4.33
C ALA A 86 11.85 -7.52 5.05
N VAL A 87 11.38 -7.86 6.24
CA VAL A 87 11.89 -9.00 7.03
C VAL A 87 11.43 -10.37 6.51
N ARG A 88 10.80 -10.43 5.32
CA ARG A 88 10.33 -11.68 4.72
C ARG A 88 11.37 -12.81 4.70
N PRO A 89 12.68 -12.58 4.43
CA PRO A 89 13.67 -13.65 4.44
C PRO A 89 13.85 -14.31 5.82
N TRP A 90 13.57 -13.61 6.90
CA TRP A 90 13.73 -14.10 8.26
C TRP A 90 12.41 -14.56 8.91
N SER A 91 11.29 -13.94 8.53
CA SER A 91 9.98 -14.27 9.09
C SER A 91 8.84 -14.00 8.10
N ALA A 92 8.35 -15.08 7.48
CA ALA A 92 7.20 -15.03 6.59
C ALA A 92 5.92 -14.60 7.32
N ARG A 93 5.75 -14.95 8.60
CA ARG A 93 4.57 -14.56 9.40
C ARG A 93 4.51 -13.06 9.63
N VAL A 94 5.66 -12.44 9.99
CA VAL A 94 5.75 -10.98 10.17
C VAL A 94 5.51 -10.27 8.84
N ALA A 95 6.09 -10.78 7.75
CA ALA A 95 5.88 -10.21 6.43
C ALA A 95 4.41 -10.33 5.96
N ALA A 96 3.73 -11.43 6.28
CA ALA A 96 2.30 -11.56 5.99
C ALA A 96 1.46 -10.53 6.73
N LEU A 97 1.76 -10.28 8.02
CA LEU A 97 1.09 -9.22 8.78
C LEU A 97 1.36 -7.83 8.17
N GLY A 98 2.61 -7.52 7.81
CA GLY A 98 2.96 -6.28 7.12
C GLY A 98 2.23 -6.13 5.78
N GLY A 99 2.15 -7.21 4.99
CA GLY A 99 1.39 -7.25 3.74
C GLY A 99 -0.10 -6.99 3.93
N ALA A 100 -0.72 -7.59 4.95
CA ALA A 100 -2.13 -7.35 5.27
C ALA A 100 -2.38 -5.89 5.68
N MET A 101 -1.50 -5.31 6.50
CA MET A 101 -1.58 -3.90 6.88
C MET A 101 -1.40 -2.98 5.66
N ALA A 102 -0.47 -3.30 4.74
CA ALA A 102 -0.29 -2.54 3.50
C ALA A 102 -1.54 -2.59 2.61
N VAL A 103 -2.18 -3.74 2.47
CA VAL A 103 -3.45 -3.88 1.73
C VAL A 103 -4.52 -2.97 2.33
N MET A 104 -4.70 -3.00 3.66
CA MET A 104 -5.66 -2.13 4.34
C MET A 104 -5.33 -0.65 4.16
N MET A 105 -4.06 -0.28 4.24
CA MET A 105 -3.59 1.08 4.01
C MET A 105 -3.95 1.56 2.60
N PHE A 106 -3.60 0.80 1.56
CA PHE A 106 -3.89 1.21 0.17
C PHE A 106 -5.38 1.20 -0.16
N LEU A 107 -6.18 0.32 0.43
CA LEU A 107 -7.64 0.40 0.32
C LEU A 107 -8.18 1.68 0.95
N THR A 108 -7.61 2.10 2.08
CA THR A 108 -7.97 3.35 2.74
C THR A 108 -7.58 4.57 1.90
N THR A 109 -6.35 4.61 1.35
CA THR A 109 -5.92 5.73 0.50
C THR A 109 -6.72 5.81 -0.80
N LEU A 110 -7.03 4.67 -1.42
CA LEU A 110 -7.90 4.62 -2.60
C LEU A 110 -9.32 5.11 -2.31
N SER A 111 -9.82 4.94 -1.08
CA SER A 111 -11.13 5.47 -0.71
C SER A 111 -11.21 6.99 -0.78
N PHE A 112 -10.09 7.69 -0.66
CA PHE A 112 -10.02 9.15 -0.80
C PHE A 112 -10.40 9.65 -2.21
N LEU A 113 -10.28 8.81 -3.25
CA LEU A 113 -10.78 9.15 -4.59
C LEU A 113 -12.28 9.47 -4.61
N PHE A 114 -13.04 8.89 -3.69
CA PHE A 114 -14.48 9.05 -3.61
C PHE A 114 -14.91 10.11 -2.60
N SER A 115 -14.06 10.46 -1.64
CA SER A 115 -14.38 11.39 -0.55
C SER A 115 -13.74 12.76 -0.72
N THR A 116 -12.60 12.86 -1.42
CA THR A 116 -11.91 14.12 -1.67
C THR A 116 -12.12 14.54 -3.11
N PRO A 117 -12.46 15.83 -3.39
CA PRO A 117 -12.63 16.31 -4.75
C PRO A 117 -11.33 16.13 -5.56
N GLY A 118 -11.30 15.10 -6.39
CA GLY A 118 -10.15 14.74 -7.23
C GLY A 118 -10.44 14.79 -8.72
N TRP A 119 -11.62 15.30 -9.10
CA TRP A 119 -12.04 15.44 -10.48
C TRP A 119 -11.61 16.78 -11.04
N GLU A 120 -11.22 16.81 -12.30
CA GLU A 120 -10.75 18.02 -12.99
C GLU A 120 -11.93 18.77 -13.65
N PRO A 121 -12.34 19.94 -13.08
CA PRO A 121 -13.50 20.67 -13.61
C PRO A 121 -13.31 21.19 -15.01
N SER A 122 -12.07 21.56 -15.42
CA SER A 122 -11.77 22.06 -16.76
C SER A 122 -11.96 21.02 -17.86
N LEU A 123 -11.98 19.73 -17.49
CA LEU A 123 -12.24 18.60 -18.38
C LEU A 123 -13.65 18.03 -18.23
N GLY A 124 -14.57 18.76 -17.57
CA GLY A 124 -15.96 18.33 -17.36
C GLY A 124 -16.21 17.53 -16.08
N GLY A 125 -15.21 17.36 -15.21
CA GLY A 125 -15.34 16.60 -13.98
C GLY A 125 -15.24 15.09 -14.21
N PHE A 126 -16.04 14.28 -13.47
CA PHE A 126 -16.01 12.82 -13.59
C PHE A 126 -16.15 12.35 -15.05
N PRO A 127 -15.34 11.39 -15.56
CA PRO A 127 -14.28 10.62 -14.86
C PRO A 127 -12.86 11.21 -15.01
N ALA A 128 -12.71 12.48 -15.39
CA ALA A 128 -11.41 13.11 -15.58
C ALA A 128 -10.75 13.39 -14.22
N LEU A 129 -9.62 12.75 -13.94
CA LEU A 129 -8.88 12.93 -12.71
C LEU A 129 -7.94 14.14 -12.76
N SER A 130 -7.96 14.97 -11.72
CA SER A 130 -6.95 15.99 -11.50
C SER A 130 -5.56 15.38 -11.32
N ALA A 131 -4.50 16.14 -11.60
CA ALA A 131 -3.14 15.66 -11.36
C ALA A 131 -2.91 15.34 -9.87
N MET A 132 -3.40 16.20 -8.99
CA MET A 132 -3.41 16.04 -7.54
C MET A 132 -4.80 16.41 -7.00
N PRO A 133 -5.43 15.58 -6.16
CA PRO A 133 -4.96 14.28 -5.68
C PRO A 133 -5.34 13.09 -6.61
N GLY A 134 -6.17 13.29 -7.63
CA GLY A 134 -6.82 12.20 -8.36
C GLY A 134 -5.85 11.18 -8.98
N GLN A 135 -4.98 11.62 -9.92
CA GLN A 135 -4.02 10.71 -10.57
C GLN A 135 -2.97 10.18 -9.60
N PHE A 136 -2.62 10.97 -8.58
CA PHE A 136 -1.70 10.53 -7.52
C PHE A 136 -2.27 9.33 -6.76
N LEU A 137 -3.52 9.40 -6.32
CA LEU A 137 -4.20 8.32 -5.60
C LEU A 137 -4.47 7.09 -6.49
N LEU A 138 -4.75 7.31 -7.79
CA LEU A 138 -4.97 6.20 -8.71
C LEU A 138 -3.77 5.25 -8.81
N LYS A 139 -2.54 5.76 -8.66
CA LYS A 139 -1.32 4.95 -8.67
C LYS A 139 -1.28 3.91 -7.54
N ASP A 140 -2.02 4.16 -6.46
CA ASP A 140 -2.10 3.22 -5.34
C ASP A 140 -2.76 1.89 -5.71
N VAL A 141 -3.48 1.80 -6.84
CA VAL A 141 -3.96 0.52 -7.39
C VAL A 141 -2.80 -0.43 -7.69
N VAL A 142 -1.69 0.08 -8.23
CA VAL A 142 -0.49 -0.73 -8.52
C VAL A 142 0.19 -1.16 -7.22
N LEU A 143 0.29 -0.25 -6.25
CA LEU A 143 0.86 -0.54 -4.93
C LEU A 143 -0.01 -1.53 -4.15
N LEU A 144 -1.34 -1.43 -4.26
CA LEU A 144 -2.27 -2.43 -3.73
C LEU A 144 -2.02 -3.81 -4.35
N GLY A 145 -1.84 -3.89 -5.67
CA GLY A 145 -1.49 -5.15 -6.34
C GLY A 145 -0.20 -5.76 -5.82
N ALA A 146 0.85 -4.93 -5.63
CA ALA A 146 2.11 -5.36 -5.04
C ALA A 146 1.95 -5.85 -3.58
N ALA A 147 1.12 -5.16 -2.79
CA ALA A 147 0.83 -5.54 -1.40
C ALA A 147 0.08 -6.87 -1.31
N VAL A 148 -0.95 -7.07 -2.16
CA VAL A 148 -1.71 -8.32 -2.24
C VAL A 148 -0.81 -9.48 -2.64
N TRP A 149 0.04 -9.29 -3.65
CA TRP A 149 0.99 -10.30 -4.06
C TRP A 149 1.99 -10.64 -2.94
N SER A 150 2.57 -9.62 -2.29
CA SER A 150 3.52 -9.82 -1.18
C SER A 150 2.89 -10.55 0.01
N LEU A 151 1.61 -10.24 0.32
CA LEU A 151 0.82 -10.94 1.33
C LEU A 151 0.63 -12.41 0.96
N GLY A 152 0.17 -12.69 -0.26
CA GLY A 152 -0.10 -14.06 -0.73
C GLY A 152 1.15 -14.94 -0.70
N GLU A 153 2.29 -14.42 -1.16
CA GLU A 153 3.57 -15.12 -1.13
C GLU A 153 4.02 -15.40 0.31
N ALA A 154 3.92 -14.38 1.20
CA ALA A 154 4.31 -14.54 2.60
C ALA A 154 3.40 -15.54 3.35
N LEU A 155 2.10 -15.57 3.07
CA LEU A 155 1.17 -16.56 3.63
C LEU A 155 1.49 -17.98 3.17
N THR A 156 1.86 -18.16 1.91
CA THR A 156 2.26 -19.47 1.37
C THR A 156 3.52 -19.96 2.08
N ALA A 157 4.53 -19.11 2.21
CA ALA A 157 5.77 -19.45 2.87
C ALA A 157 5.65 -19.62 4.40
N ALA A 158 4.64 -19.04 5.03
CA ALA A 158 4.40 -19.22 6.47
C ALA A 158 3.77 -20.58 6.83
N ARG A 159 3.31 -21.34 5.81
CA ARG A 159 2.70 -22.67 5.95
C ARG A 159 3.71 -23.81 5.78
N THR A 160 4.84 -23.51 5.15
CA THR A 160 5.98 -24.44 4.97
C THR A 160 6.93 -24.36 6.15
#